data_772dd30fbbe85b327295d7c7f09ea72a
#
_entry.id   772dd30fbbe85b327295d7c7f09ea72a
#
_cell.length_a   1.000
_cell.length_b   1.000
_cell.length_c   1.000
_cell.angle_alpha   90.00
_cell.angle_beta   90.00
_cell.angle_gamma   90.00
#
_symmetry.space_group_name_H-M   'P 1'
#
loop_
_entity.id
_entity.type
_entity.pdbx_description
1 polymer ?
#
loop_
_entity_poly.entity_id
_entity_poly.type
_entity_poly.pdbx_seq_one_letter_code
_entity_poly.pdbx_strand_id
1 'polypeptide(L)'
;AGRVFTEDEVEAAVSATLDFWLTLGPEGEAFEKELAQLLGVKHSLLVNSGSSANLVALSALTTHKLPEHKRIRPGDEVITVAAGFPTTVAPILQNGAVAVFIDNNPETGNAWVESLEAAYTPGKTKAVMMAHALGNPFDVGAVLEFCHRHDLWLIEDNCDALGCTYSMPVEKAKALGLDHLLKIAEKGEHAMIRLTDEGRTLTAPTG
;
A
#
# COMPACT_ATOMS: atom_id res chain seq x y z
N ALA A 1 1.19 -23.50 -5.81
CA ALA A 1 -0.12 -22.90 -6.05
C ALA A 1 -0.84 -23.65 -7.15
N GLY A 2 -2.14 -23.93 -6.98
CA GLY A 2 -2.98 -24.60 -7.97
C GLY A 2 -3.66 -23.59 -8.90
N ARG A 3 -4.28 -24.11 -9.97
CA ARG A 3 -5.16 -23.33 -10.86
C ARG A 3 -6.38 -22.85 -10.06
N VAL A 4 -6.68 -21.55 -10.09
CA VAL A 4 -7.85 -20.95 -9.43
C VAL A 4 -8.79 -20.25 -10.42
N PHE A 5 -8.40 -20.09 -11.67
CA PHE A 5 -9.23 -19.53 -12.75
C PHE A 5 -10.06 -20.62 -13.45
N THR A 6 -11.18 -20.22 -14.00
CA THR A 6 -12.13 -21.06 -14.75
C THR A 6 -12.07 -20.73 -16.24
N GLU A 7 -12.99 -21.29 -17.01
CA GLU A 7 -13.21 -20.94 -18.42
C GLU A 7 -13.65 -19.49 -18.59
N ASP A 8 -14.33 -18.90 -17.61
CA ASP A 8 -14.86 -17.53 -17.70
C ASP A 8 -13.75 -16.49 -17.88
N GLU A 9 -12.64 -16.63 -17.11
CA GLU A 9 -11.49 -15.73 -17.25
C GLU A 9 -10.78 -15.91 -18.60
N VAL A 10 -10.78 -17.13 -19.14
CA VAL A 10 -10.20 -17.42 -20.45
C VAL A 10 -11.06 -16.82 -21.57
N GLU A 11 -12.39 -16.98 -21.48
CA GLU A 11 -13.33 -16.38 -22.44
C GLU A 11 -13.24 -14.85 -22.43
N ALA A 12 -13.17 -14.23 -21.26
CA ALA A 12 -12.98 -12.79 -21.12
C ALA A 12 -11.68 -12.31 -21.78
N ALA A 13 -10.57 -13.02 -21.57
CA ALA A 13 -9.29 -12.71 -22.19
C ALA A 13 -9.31 -12.85 -23.72
N VAL A 14 -9.98 -13.89 -24.24
CA VAL A 14 -10.17 -14.08 -25.69
C VAL A 14 -11.04 -12.97 -26.27
N SER A 15 -12.14 -12.62 -25.62
CA SER A 15 -13.03 -11.53 -26.04
C SER A 15 -12.28 -10.21 -26.13
N ALA A 16 -11.56 -9.83 -25.08
CA ALA A 16 -10.75 -8.60 -25.06
C ALA A 16 -9.68 -8.59 -26.16
N THR A 17 -9.11 -9.76 -26.50
CA THR A 17 -8.13 -9.89 -27.59
C THR A 17 -8.80 -9.69 -28.96
N LEU A 18 -9.99 -10.22 -29.15
CA LEU A 18 -10.76 -10.07 -30.40
C LEU A 18 -11.25 -8.64 -30.62
N ASP A 19 -11.50 -7.89 -29.57
CA ASP A 19 -11.80 -6.46 -29.63
C ASP A 19 -10.60 -5.62 -30.10
N PHE A 20 -9.44 -6.27 -30.25
CA PHE A 20 -8.19 -5.67 -30.75
C PHE A 20 -7.73 -4.45 -29.94
N TRP A 21 -8.06 -4.40 -28.64
CA TRP A 21 -7.62 -3.32 -27.77
C TRP A 21 -6.27 -3.65 -27.14
N LEU A 22 -5.20 -3.06 -27.68
CA LEU A 22 -3.81 -3.42 -27.33
C LEU A 22 -3.19 -2.54 -26.22
N THR A 23 -4.00 -1.66 -25.61
CA THR A 23 -3.62 -0.82 -24.46
C THR A 23 -4.61 -1.00 -23.33
N LEU A 24 -4.61 -0.10 -22.32
CA LEU A 24 -5.66 -0.08 -21.33
C LEU A 24 -7.01 0.14 -22.03
N GLY A 25 -7.89 -0.82 -21.94
CA GLY A 25 -9.21 -0.81 -22.56
C GLY A 25 -10.32 -0.77 -21.51
N PRO A 26 -11.58 -1.00 -21.93
CA PRO A 26 -12.73 -0.95 -21.04
C PRO A 26 -12.59 -1.84 -19.79
N GLU A 27 -11.99 -3.01 -19.93
CA GLU A 27 -11.74 -3.94 -18.82
C GLU A 27 -10.75 -3.36 -17.81
N GLY A 28 -9.69 -2.70 -18.28
CA GLY A 28 -8.73 -2.04 -17.42
C GLY A 28 -9.33 -0.85 -16.69
N GLU A 29 -10.14 -0.03 -17.36
CA GLU A 29 -10.86 1.08 -16.74
C GLU A 29 -11.87 0.61 -15.69
N ALA A 30 -12.58 -0.49 -15.97
CA ALA A 30 -13.50 -1.13 -15.02
C ALA A 30 -12.74 -1.62 -13.79
N PHE A 31 -11.61 -2.31 -13.99
CA PHE A 31 -10.76 -2.79 -12.92
C PHE A 31 -10.27 -1.64 -12.00
N GLU A 32 -9.74 -0.56 -12.58
CA GLU A 32 -9.27 0.60 -11.80
C GLU A 32 -10.40 1.19 -10.94
N LYS A 33 -11.59 1.33 -11.50
CA LYS A 33 -12.77 1.85 -10.81
C LYS A 33 -13.22 0.92 -9.68
N GLU A 34 -13.33 -0.37 -9.94
CA GLU A 34 -13.81 -1.35 -8.96
C GLU A 34 -12.80 -1.54 -7.83
N LEU A 35 -11.49 -1.59 -8.15
CA LEU A 35 -10.44 -1.69 -7.14
C LEU A 35 -10.40 -0.43 -6.25
N ALA A 36 -10.53 0.76 -6.84
CA ALA A 36 -10.61 1.99 -6.06
C ALA A 36 -11.82 1.98 -5.11
N GLN A 37 -12.97 1.47 -5.56
CA GLN A 37 -14.16 1.32 -4.71
C GLN A 37 -13.93 0.30 -3.60
N LEU A 38 -13.33 -0.86 -3.92
CA LEU A 38 -13.04 -1.92 -2.95
C LEU A 38 -12.12 -1.45 -1.83
N LEU A 39 -11.10 -0.66 -2.16
CA LEU A 39 -10.14 -0.13 -1.20
C LEU A 39 -10.59 1.17 -0.52
N GLY A 40 -11.68 1.78 -0.98
CA GLY A 40 -12.16 3.06 -0.46
C GLY A 40 -11.25 4.23 -0.80
N VAL A 41 -10.45 4.12 -1.85
CA VAL A 41 -9.52 5.16 -2.33
C VAL A 41 -10.12 5.94 -3.50
N LYS A 42 -9.56 7.11 -3.75
CA LYS A 42 -10.05 7.97 -4.83
C LYS A 42 -9.62 7.52 -6.23
N HIS A 43 -8.44 6.97 -6.33
CA HIS A 43 -7.83 6.57 -7.60
C HIS A 43 -7.13 5.23 -7.47
N SER A 44 -7.20 4.44 -8.52
CA SER A 44 -6.40 3.26 -8.75
C SER A 44 -5.77 3.36 -10.14
N LEU A 45 -4.60 2.80 -10.31
CA LEU A 45 -3.86 2.81 -11.57
C LEU A 45 -3.39 1.39 -11.88
N LEU A 46 -3.86 0.83 -12.98
CA LEU A 46 -3.47 -0.48 -13.43
C LEU A 46 -2.10 -0.43 -14.14
N VAL A 47 -1.24 -1.35 -13.77
CA VAL A 47 0.06 -1.58 -14.39
C VAL A 47 0.24 -3.08 -14.69
N ASN A 48 1.27 -3.43 -15.45
CA ASN A 48 1.47 -4.80 -15.93
C ASN A 48 1.94 -5.80 -14.86
N SER A 49 2.38 -5.34 -13.69
CA SER A 49 2.85 -6.21 -12.60
C SER A 49 2.96 -5.47 -11.28
N GLY A 50 2.99 -6.21 -10.16
CA GLY A 50 3.29 -5.64 -8.84
C GLY A 50 4.65 -4.97 -8.76
N SER A 51 5.66 -5.50 -9.47
CA SER A 51 6.98 -4.85 -9.57
C SER A 51 6.91 -3.47 -10.20
N SER A 52 6.09 -3.32 -11.24
CA SER A 52 5.84 -2.01 -11.87
C SER A 52 5.00 -1.10 -10.97
N ALA A 53 4.05 -1.65 -10.22
CA ALA A 53 3.27 -0.89 -9.24
C ALA A 53 4.18 -0.27 -8.18
N ASN A 54 5.06 -1.07 -7.58
CA ASN A 54 6.04 -0.61 -6.60
C ASN A 54 6.97 0.48 -7.17
N LEU A 55 7.47 0.27 -8.41
CA LEU A 55 8.32 1.26 -9.07
C LEU A 55 7.59 2.56 -9.33
N VAL A 56 6.37 2.51 -9.83
CA VAL A 56 5.55 3.70 -10.11
C VAL A 56 5.20 4.43 -8.82
N ALA A 57 4.80 3.69 -7.77
CA ALA A 57 4.45 4.28 -6.48
C ALA A 57 5.61 5.08 -5.88
N LEU A 58 6.82 4.49 -5.82
CA LEU A 58 7.98 5.21 -5.28
C LEU A 58 8.44 6.34 -6.23
N SER A 59 8.45 6.11 -7.56
CA SER A 59 8.85 7.12 -8.51
C SER A 59 7.92 8.34 -8.51
N ALA A 60 6.64 8.15 -8.21
CA ALA A 60 5.71 9.26 -8.04
C ALA A 60 6.12 10.23 -6.92
N LEU A 61 6.83 9.73 -5.91
CA LEU A 61 7.34 10.55 -4.79
C LEU A 61 8.60 11.36 -5.14
N THR A 62 9.18 11.17 -6.34
CA THR A 62 10.32 11.96 -6.82
C THR A 62 9.91 13.18 -7.63
N THR A 63 8.61 13.35 -7.93
CA THR A 63 8.12 14.42 -8.81
C THR A 63 8.32 15.81 -8.23
N HIS A 64 8.68 16.76 -9.09
CA HIS A 64 8.80 18.19 -8.74
C HIS A 64 7.47 18.85 -8.37
N LYS A 65 6.33 18.17 -8.59
CA LYS A 65 5.01 18.65 -8.14
C LYS A 65 4.81 18.54 -6.64
N LEU A 66 5.58 17.71 -5.96
CA LEU A 66 5.55 17.60 -4.51
C LEU A 66 6.37 18.74 -3.85
N PRO A 67 6.00 19.16 -2.63
CA PRO A 67 6.80 20.05 -1.83
C PRO A 67 8.24 19.52 -1.68
N GLU A 68 9.22 20.41 -1.68
CA GLU A 68 10.64 20.03 -1.72
C GLU A 68 11.05 19.09 -0.55
N HIS A 69 10.54 19.35 0.65
CA HIS A 69 10.83 18.56 1.84
C HIS A 69 10.20 17.16 1.81
N LYS A 70 9.13 16.96 1.02
CA LYS A 70 8.42 15.70 0.85
C LYS A 70 8.94 14.85 -0.31
N ARG A 71 9.69 15.47 -1.22
CA ARG A 71 10.16 14.81 -2.44
C ARG A 71 11.36 13.93 -2.14
N ILE A 72 11.35 12.69 -2.64
CA ILE A 72 12.50 11.79 -2.59
C ILE A 72 13.52 12.19 -3.66
N ARG A 73 14.79 12.29 -3.26
CA ARG A 73 15.95 12.60 -4.11
C ARG A 73 17.02 11.52 -3.99
N PRO A 74 17.92 11.40 -4.94
CA PRO A 74 19.08 10.52 -4.77
C PRO A 74 19.83 10.81 -3.47
N GLY A 75 20.08 9.73 -2.70
CA GLY A 75 20.71 9.81 -1.38
C GLY A 75 19.74 9.99 -0.20
N ASP A 76 18.45 10.26 -0.44
CA ASP A 76 17.44 10.20 0.60
C ASP A 76 17.17 8.75 1.02
N GLU A 77 16.69 8.56 2.23
CA GLU A 77 16.51 7.24 2.83
C GLU A 77 15.04 6.81 2.77
N VAL A 78 14.84 5.51 2.50
CA VAL A 78 13.55 4.83 2.59
C VAL A 78 13.71 3.63 3.51
N ILE A 79 12.94 3.57 4.60
CA ILE A 79 12.94 2.44 5.52
C ILE A 79 12.17 1.29 4.90
N THR A 80 12.74 0.09 4.95
CA THR A 80 12.15 -1.16 4.43
C THR A 80 12.57 -2.34 5.31
N VAL A 81 12.08 -3.55 5.01
CA VAL A 81 12.41 -4.75 5.77
C VAL A 81 13.57 -5.53 5.17
N ALA A 82 14.37 -6.19 6.03
CA ALA A 82 15.52 -6.99 5.61
C ALA A 82 15.12 -8.31 4.93
N ALA A 83 14.02 -8.93 5.37
CA ALA A 83 13.48 -10.13 4.77
C ALA A 83 12.15 -9.82 4.07
N GLY A 84 12.16 -9.77 2.76
CA GLY A 84 11.01 -9.46 1.92
C GLY A 84 11.27 -9.75 0.45
N PHE A 85 10.30 -9.43 -0.39
CA PHE A 85 10.45 -9.67 -1.83
C PHE A 85 11.34 -8.58 -2.46
N PRO A 86 12.25 -8.93 -3.38
CA PRO A 86 13.21 -7.97 -3.96
C PRO A 86 12.56 -6.76 -4.62
N THR A 87 11.36 -6.91 -5.17
CA THR A 87 10.66 -5.81 -5.88
C THR A 87 10.03 -4.77 -4.97
N THR A 88 9.95 -5.02 -3.65
CA THR A 88 9.63 -4.00 -2.65
C THR A 88 10.85 -3.10 -2.39
N VAL A 89 12.07 -3.63 -2.52
CA VAL A 89 13.33 -2.90 -2.26
C VAL A 89 13.91 -2.26 -3.54
N ALA A 90 13.83 -2.95 -4.67
CA ALA A 90 14.45 -2.50 -5.93
C ALA A 90 14.08 -1.08 -6.36
N PRO A 91 12.82 -0.59 -6.23
CA PRO A 91 12.45 0.78 -6.57
C PRO A 91 13.23 1.83 -5.81
N ILE A 92 13.62 1.56 -4.56
CA ILE A 92 14.40 2.47 -3.72
C ILE A 92 15.74 2.75 -4.42
N LEU A 93 16.44 1.69 -4.81
CA LEU A 93 17.74 1.79 -5.48
C LEU A 93 17.61 2.37 -6.90
N GLN A 94 16.57 1.99 -7.63
CA GLN A 94 16.32 2.47 -9.00
C GLN A 94 16.07 3.98 -9.05
N ASN A 95 15.53 4.57 -7.98
CA ASN A 95 15.34 6.02 -7.85
C ASN A 95 16.54 6.72 -7.19
N GLY A 96 17.66 6.00 -6.97
CA GLY A 96 18.87 6.54 -6.35
C GLY A 96 18.76 6.80 -4.85
N ALA A 97 17.69 6.37 -4.21
CA ALA A 97 17.52 6.45 -2.76
C ALA A 97 18.29 5.32 -2.05
N VAL A 98 18.45 5.44 -0.75
CA VAL A 98 19.14 4.50 0.13
C VAL A 98 18.11 3.66 0.87
N ALA A 99 18.19 2.34 0.74
CA ALA A 99 17.38 1.43 1.52
C ALA A 99 17.94 1.31 2.94
N VAL A 100 17.15 1.67 3.94
CA VAL A 100 17.47 1.50 5.37
C VAL A 100 16.68 0.31 5.87
N PHE A 101 17.38 -0.76 6.22
CA PHE A 101 16.73 -2.02 6.60
C PHE A 101 16.43 -2.07 8.09
N ILE A 102 15.20 -2.46 8.41
CA ILE A 102 14.83 -2.95 9.74
C ILE A 102 14.63 -4.46 9.70
N ASP A 103 14.69 -5.09 10.85
CA ASP A 103 14.53 -6.54 10.98
C ASP A 103 13.07 -6.95 10.90
N ASN A 104 12.84 -8.24 10.70
CA ASN A 104 11.51 -8.84 10.76
C ASN A 104 11.33 -9.53 12.11
N ASN A 105 10.14 -9.44 12.67
CA ASN A 105 9.73 -10.21 13.82
C ASN A 105 9.60 -11.69 13.40
N PRO A 106 10.38 -12.61 13.99
CA PRO A 106 10.38 -14.01 13.59
C PRO A 106 9.06 -14.74 13.88
N GLU A 107 8.24 -14.24 14.80
CA GLU A 107 6.95 -14.84 15.14
C GLU A 107 5.87 -14.51 14.10
N THR A 108 5.90 -13.30 13.53
CA THR A 108 4.89 -12.83 12.58
C THR A 108 5.38 -12.81 11.14
N GLY A 109 6.69 -12.80 10.90
CA GLY A 109 7.32 -12.58 9.60
C GLY A 109 7.28 -11.12 9.12
N ASN A 110 6.55 -10.24 9.81
CA ASN A 110 6.40 -8.83 9.47
C ASN A 110 7.51 -7.94 10.03
N ALA A 111 7.51 -6.69 9.60
CA ALA A 111 8.42 -5.66 10.09
C ALA A 111 8.42 -5.55 11.62
N TRP A 112 9.59 -5.46 12.22
CA TRP A 112 9.74 -5.16 13.64
C TRP A 112 9.57 -3.66 13.86
N VAL A 113 8.32 -3.23 14.03
CA VAL A 113 7.93 -1.81 14.04
C VAL A 113 8.58 -0.99 15.17
N GLU A 114 8.97 -1.64 16.27
CA GLU A 114 9.68 -1.01 17.37
C GLU A 114 11.07 -0.50 16.99
N SER A 115 11.64 -0.98 15.89
CA SER A 115 12.94 -0.54 15.36
C SER A 115 12.86 0.67 14.42
N LEU A 116 11.67 1.15 14.06
CA LEU A 116 11.48 2.27 13.15
C LEU A 116 12.18 3.56 13.63
N GLU A 117 12.06 3.90 14.91
CA GLU A 117 12.70 5.10 15.46
C GLU A 117 14.23 5.03 15.38
N ALA A 118 14.82 3.85 15.57
CA ALA A 118 16.27 3.67 15.46
C ALA A 118 16.77 3.75 14.00
N ALA A 119 15.90 3.48 13.04
CA ALA A 119 16.18 3.54 11.61
C ALA A 119 15.97 4.95 11.01
N TYR A 120 15.33 5.84 11.75
CA TYR A 120 15.00 7.19 11.27
C TYR A 120 16.19 8.15 11.34
N THR A 121 16.48 8.78 10.22
CA THR A 121 17.47 9.88 10.12
C THR A 121 16.76 11.19 9.80
N PRO A 122 16.72 12.16 10.73
CA PRO A 122 16.06 13.46 10.50
C PRO A 122 16.57 14.15 9.23
N GLY A 123 15.62 14.57 8.37
CA GLY A 123 15.90 15.28 7.13
C GLY A 123 16.33 14.40 5.96
N LYS A 124 16.74 13.15 6.19
CA LYS A 124 17.11 12.18 5.15
C LYS A 124 16.05 11.15 4.88
N THR A 125 15.47 10.55 5.91
CA THR A 125 14.38 9.60 5.75
C THR A 125 13.15 10.30 5.20
N LYS A 126 12.57 9.79 4.11
CA LYS A 126 11.42 10.38 3.39
C LYS A 126 10.21 9.47 3.33
N ALA A 127 10.42 8.16 3.39
CA ALA A 127 9.36 7.19 3.26
C ALA A 127 9.64 5.91 4.04
N VAL A 128 8.56 5.19 4.29
CA VAL A 128 8.56 3.78 4.67
C VAL A 128 7.92 3.00 3.53
N MET A 129 8.55 1.91 3.08
CA MET A 129 8.03 1.03 2.05
C MET A 129 8.18 -0.42 2.47
N MET A 130 7.07 -1.09 2.75
CA MET A 130 7.06 -2.46 3.30
C MET A 130 5.91 -3.27 2.74
N ALA A 131 6.10 -4.60 2.67
CA ALA A 131 5.05 -5.54 2.30
C ALA A 131 4.35 -6.11 3.55
N HIS A 132 3.08 -6.46 3.36
CA HIS A 132 2.33 -7.28 4.30
C HIS A 132 2.72 -8.75 4.08
N ALA A 133 3.62 -9.27 4.92
CA ALA A 133 4.27 -10.56 4.69
C ALA A 133 3.25 -11.71 4.64
N LEU A 134 3.24 -12.45 3.52
CA LEU A 134 2.45 -13.67 3.32
C LEU A 134 0.95 -13.50 3.61
N GLY A 135 0.41 -12.31 3.36
CA GLY A 135 -1.00 -12.01 3.63
C GLY A 135 -1.33 -11.70 5.09
N ASN A 136 -0.31 -11.50 5.92
CA ASN A 136 -0.47 -11.06 7.30
C ASN A 136 -0.13 -9.58 7.43
N PRO A 137 -1.08 -8.68 7.68
CA PRO A 137 -0.80 -7.24 7.79
C PRO A 137 0.19 -6.93 8.92
N PHE A 138 1.19 -6.10 8.64
CA PHE A 138 1.99 -5.51 9.71
C PHE A 138 1.15 -4.55 10.57
N ASP A 139 1.68 -4.07 11.69
CA ASP A 139 0.98 -3.07 12.51
C ASP A 139 0.88 -1.72 11.79
N VAL A 140 -0.13 -1.63 10.91
CA VAL A 140 -0.42 -0.43 10.09
C VAL A 140 -0.62 0.79 10.98
N GLY A 141 -1.27 0.62 12.12
CA GLY A 141 -1.53 1.71 13.06
C GLY A 141 -0.27 2.30 13.68
N ALA A 142 0.72 1.46 14.02
CA ALA A 142 2.01 1.92 14.54
C ALA A 142 2.86 2.58 13.43
N VAL A 143 2.86 1.99 12.23
CA VAL A 143 3.62 2.55 11.09
C VAL A 143 3.05 3.88 10.63
N LEU A 144 1.72 4.01 10.52
CA LEU A 144 1.06 5.28 10.19
C LEU A 144 1.35 6.36 11.23
N GLU A 145 1.31 6.02 12.52
CA GLU A 145 1.64 6.95 13.60
C GLU A 145 3.09 7.44 13.51
N PHE A 146 4.03 6.53 13.24
CA PHE A 146 5.42 6.88 12.99
C PHE A 146 5.57 7.80 11.76
N CYS A 147 4.97 7.44 10.62
CA CYS A 147 5.01 8.23 9.40
C CYS A 147 4.39 9.63 9.62
N HIS A 148 3.27 9.71 10.32
CA HIS A 148 2.60 10.98 10.63
C HIS A 148 3.48 11.88 11.53
N ARG A 149 4.11 11.30 12.56
CA ARG A 149 4.99 12.02 13.49
C ARG A 149 6.19 12.65 12.80
N HIS A 150 6.77 11.94 11.84
CA HIS A 150 7.98 12.34 11.13
C HIS A 150 7.73 12.94 9.74
N ASP A 151 6.47 13.15 9.37
CA ASP A 151 6.04 13.68 8.08
C ASP A 151 6.57 12.86 6.88
N LEU A 152 6.50 11.51 6.97
CA LEU A 152 6.98 10.55 5.98
C LEU A 152 5.84 10.04 5.10
N TRP A 153 6.19 9.54 3.91
CA TRP A 153 5.29 8.75 3.07
C TRP A 153 5.27 7.30 3.56
N LEU A 154 4.11 6.65 3.42
CA LEU A 154 3.97 5.20 3.54
C LEU A 154 3.59 4.62 2.19
N ILE A 155 4.31 3.58 1.76
CA ILE A 155 3.96 2.73 0.63
C ILE A 155 3.76 1.32 1.19
N GLU A 156 2.56 0.80 1.04
CA GLU A 156 2.19 -0.55 1.42
C GLU A 156 2.23 -1.46 0.18
N ASP A 157 3.13 -2.46 0.18
CA ASP A 157 3.12 -3.50 -0.85
C ASP A 157 2.14 -4.59 -0.42
N ASN A 158 1.01 -4.62 -1.08
CA ASN A 158 -0.13 -5.47 -0.73
C ASN A 158 -0.25 -6.71 -1.65
N CYS A 159 0.83 -7.11 -2.32
CA CYS A 159 0.79 -8.20 -3.31
C CYS A 159 0.28 -9.52 -2.74
N ASP A 160 0.61 -9.83 -1.49
CA ASP A 160 0.18 -11.05 -0.79
C ASP A 160 -1.09 -10.86 0.05
N ALA A 161 -1.55 -9.62 0.23
CA ALA A 161 -2.53 -9.27 1.25
C ALA A 161 -3.78 -8.56 0.71
N LEU A 162 -4.04 -8.61 -0.59
CA LEU A 162 -5.27 -8.05 -1.16
C LEU A 162 -6.49 -8.70 -0.51
N GLY A 163 -7.37 -7.86 0.05
CA GLY A 163 -8.55 -8.33 0.79
C GLY A 163 -8.32 -8.50 2.29
N CYS A 164 -7.10 -8.34 2.79
CA CYS A 164 -6.84 -8.24 4.21
C CYS A 164 -7.35 -6.91 4.77
N THR A 165 -7.68 -6.92 6.07
CA THR A 165 -8.13 -5.72 6.77
C THR A 165 -7.32 -5.50 8.04
N TYR A 166 -7.23 -4.25 8.44
CA TYR A 166 -6.67 -3.82 9.72
C TYR A 166 -7.73 -3.10 10.52
N SER A 167 -7.73 -3.31 11.84
CA SER A 167 -8.69 -2.67 12.76
C SER A 167 -7.95 -1.79 13.75
N MET A 168 -8.45 -0.57 13.96
CA MET A 168 -7.92 0.35 14.95
C MET A 168 -9.02 1.15 15.66
N PRO A 169 -8.76 1.68 16.87
CA PRO A 169 -9.70 2.58 17.54
C PRO A 169 -10.04 3.79 16.69
N VAL A 170 -11.32 4.20 16.68
CA VAL A 170 -11.80 5.38 15.92
C VAL A 170 -11.02 6.64 16.28
N GLU A 171 -10.69 6.84 17.56
CA GLU A 171 -9.91 8.00 17.99
C GLU A 171 -8.49 8.00 17.39
N LYS A 172 -7.85 6.83 17.26
CA LYS A 172 -6.57 6.70 16.56
C LYS A 172 -6.71 7.00 15.07
N ALA A 173 -7.75 6.49 14.43
CA ALA A 173 -8.02 6.76 13.02
C ALA A 173 -8.23 8.26 12.74
N LYS A 174 -8.95 8.97 13.61
CA LYS A 174 -9.10 10.44 13.54
C LYS A 174 -7.76 11.16 13.70
N ALA A 175 -6.97 10.78 14.71
CA ALA A 175 -5.66 11.39 14.95
C ALA A 175 -4.69 11.20 13.77
N LEU A 176 -4.86 10.11 13.01
CA LEU A 176 -4.07 9.80 11.80
C LEU A 176 -4.67 10.38 10.50
N GLY A 177 -5.75 11.17 10.59
CA GLY A 177 -6.36 11.84 9.42
C GLY A 177 -7.15 10.90 8.50
N LEU A 178 -7.63 9.75 9.00
CA LEU A 178 -8.40 8.76 8.24
C LEU A 178 -9.91 9.08 8.21
N ASP A 179 -10.29 10.36 8.31
CA ASP A 179 -11.71 10.80 8.32
C ASP A 179 -12.48 10.35 7.10
N HIS A 180 -11.83 10.21 5.95
CA HIS A 180 -12.49 9.75 4.72
C HIS A 180 -12.96 8.30 4.86
N LEU A 181 -12.19 7.41 5.49
CA LEU A 181 -12.58 6.02 5.76
C LEU A 181 -13.70 5.96 6.81
N LEU A 182 -13.62 6.80 7.84
CA LEU A 182 -14.69 6.91 8.85
C LEU A 182 -16.02 7.30 8.21
N LYS A 183 -16.03 8.29 7.31
CA LYS A 183 -17.23 8.70 6.57
C LYS A 183 -17.82 7.59 5.68
N ILE A 184 -16.97 6.73 5.11
CA ILE A 184 -17.40 5.54 4.36
C ILE A 184 -18.01 4.52 5.33
N ALA A 185 -17.32 4.23 6.44
CA ALA A 185 -17.76 3.28 7.45
C ALA A 185 -19.11 3.67 8.10
N GLU A 186 -19.34 4.96 8.34
CA GLU A 186 -20.59 5.50 8.91
C GLU A 186 -21.80 5.26 8.02
N LYS A 187 -21.63 5.17 6.69
CA LYS A 187 -22.72 4.86 5.76
C LYS A 187 -23.18 3.40 5.85
N GLY A 188 -22.30 2.50 6.32
CA GLY A 188 -22.62 1.09 6.53
C GLY A 188 -22.82 0.26 5.24
N GLU A 189 -22.47 0.80 4.09
CA GLU A 189 -22.73 0.20 2.77
C GLU A 189 -21.49 -0.48 2.16
N HIS A 190 -20.31 -0.28 2.77
CA HIS A 190 -19.05 -0.78 2.22
C HIS A 190 -18.70 -2.18 2.76
N ALA A 191 -18.28 -3.09 1.87
CA ALA A 191 -18.01 -4.47 2.24
C ALA A 191 -16.85 -4.64 3.23
N MET A 192 -15.79 -3.84 3.09
CA MET A 192 -14.55 -3.96 3.85
C MET A 192 -14.31 -2.80 4.84
N ILE A 193 -14.94 -1.64 4.64
CA ILE A 193 -14.76 -0.46 5.50
C ILE A 193 -15.99 -0.33 6.40
N ARG A 194 -15.81 -0.57 7.68
CA ARG A 194 -16.94 -0.63 8.64
C ARG A 194 -16.53 -0.21 10.04
N LEU A 195 -17.51 0.21 10.82
CA LEU A 195 -17.37 0.36 12.27
C LEU A 195 -17.76 -0.94 12.98
N THR A 196 -16.97 -1.35 13.95
CA THR A 196 -17.20 -2.50 14.82
C THR A 196 -17.19 -2.05 16.29
N ASP A 197 -17.45 -2.96 17.22
CA ASP A 197 -17.44 -2.69 18.66
C ASP A 197 -18.31 -1.47 19.05
N GLU A 198 -19.58 -1.49 18.60
CA GLU A 198 -20.52 -0.39 18.84
C GLU A 198 -20.03 0.97 18.31
N GLY A 199 -19.31 0.96 17.18
CA GLY A 199 -18.79 2.15 16.52
C GLY A 199 -17.47 2.68 17.10
N ARG A 200 -16.78 1.92 17.95
CA ARG A 200 -15.51 2.33 18.56
C ARG A 200 -14.28 1.94 17.79
N THR A 201 -14.41 0.99 16.86
CA THR A 201 -13.30 0.46 16.06
C THR A 201 -13.56 0.65 14.56
N LEU A 202 -12.61 1.22 13.83
CA LEU A 202 -12.60 1.27 12.37
C LEU A 202 -11.89 0.02 11.86
N THR A 203 -12.53 -0.73 10.97
CA THR A 203 -11.92 -1.79 10.18
C THR A 203 -11.89 -1.34 8.73
N ALA A 204 -10.72 -1.41 8.08
CA ALA A 204 -10.52 -1.01 6.69
C ALA A 204 -9.54 -1.96 5.99
N PRO A 205 -9.55 -2.05 4.65
CA PRO A 205 -8.56 -2.82 3.91
C PRO A 205 -7.16 -2.24 4.11
N THR A 206 -6.15 -3.09 3.98
CA THR A 206 -4.74 -2.70 3.89
C THR A 206 -4.37 -2.43 2.43
N GLY A 207 -3.42 -1.53 2.20
CA GLY A 207 -2.90 -1.15 0.88
C GLY A 207 -3.32 0.21 0.38
#